data_6ca0547489b166b2a9e57ff6c8208344
#
_entry.id   6ca0547489b166b2a9e57ff6c8208344
#
_cell.length_a   1.000
_cell.length_b   1.000
_cell.length_c   1.000
_cell.angle_alpha   90.00
_cell.angle_beta   90.00
_cell.angle_gamma   90.00
#
_symmetry.space_group_name_H-M   'P 1'
#
loop_
_entity.id
_entity.type
_entity.pdbx_description
1 polymer ?
#
loop_
_entity_poly.entity_id
_entity_poly.type
_entity_poly.pdbx_seq_one_letter_code
_entity_poly.pdbx_strand_id
1 'polypeptide(L)'
;MRSLFAGSAIFLTMPNIKSAKRRMRSDAAKQDRNRSVKTTLKTSERHLNDAIKDGNKENTEKALRASTSAYDKAAKLGVIHSAKANRKKSRLANRANAAA
;
A
#
# COMPACT_ATOMS: atom_id res chain seq x y z
N MET A 1 -32.98 -27.27 10.85
CA MET A 1 -33.19 -26.62 10.49
C MET A 1 -33.17 -26.16 10.09
N ARG A 2 -32.99 -26.17 10.34
CA ARG A 2 -33.18 -25.39 9.96
C ARG A 2 -33.19 -24.61 9.61
N SER A 3 -33.21 -24.71 9.59
CA SER A 3 -33.38 -23.72 9.03
C SER A 3 -33.33 -22.92 9.60
N LEU A 4 -33.39 -23.10 10.35
CA LEU A 4 -33.35 -22.04 10.89
C LEU A 4 -32.32 -21.24 10.73
N PHE A 5 -31.67 -21.60 10.72
CA PHE A 5 -30.77 -20.81 10.33
C PHE A 5 -31.04 -20.04 9.20
N ALA A 6 -31.61 -20.41 8.43
CA ALA A 6 -31.97 -19.72 7.22
C ALA A 6 -32.84 -18.54 7.50
N GLY A 7 -33.73 -18.67 8.37
CA GLY A 7 -34.59 -17.57 8.82
C GLY A 7 -33.80 -16.46 9.46
N SER A 8 -32.82 -16.82 10.25
CA SER A 8 -31.96 -15.83 10.91
C SER A 8 -31.18 -15.02 9.93
N ALA A 9 -30.67 -15.65 8.92
CA ALA A 9 -29.89 -14.98 7.90
C ALA A 9 -30.75 -13.96 7.15
N ILE A 10 -31.96 -14.29 6.84
CA ILE A 10 -32.89 -13.37 6.16
C ILE A 10 -33.18 -12.15 7.01
N PHE A 11 -33.45 -12.34 8.28
CA PHE A 11 -33.66 -11.22 9.19
C PHE A 11 -32.51 -10.29 9.29
N LEU A 12 -31.31 -10.83 9.38
CA LEU A 12 -30.11 -10.03 9.47
C LEU A 12 -29.81 -9.29 8.19
N THR A 13 -30.22 -9.84 7.06
CA THR A 13 -29.97 -9.23 5.76
C THR A 13 -30.76 -7.95 5.56
N MET A 14 -32.01 -7.92 5.98
CA MET A 14 -32.89 -6.77 5.74
C MET A 14 -32.41 -5.47 6.39
N PRO A 15 -32.08 -5.44 7.70
CA PRO A 15 -31.56 -4.20 8.28
C PRO A 15 -30.14 -3.89 7.84
N ASN A 16 -29.39 -4.89 7.39
CA ASN A 16 -27.98 -4.72 7.07
C ASN A 16 -27.71 -4.28 5.62
N ILE A 17 -28.72 -4.11 4.79
CA ILE A 17 -28.54 -3.69 3.42
C ILE A 17 -27.81 -2.34 3.33
N LYS A 18 -28.25 -1.37 4.13
CA LYS A 18 -27.59 -0.05 4.16
C LYS A 18 -26.18 -0.14 4.71
N SER A 19 -25.97 -0.94 5.74
CA SER A 19 -24.65 -1.17 6.30
C SER A 19 -23.72 -1.86 5.29
N ALA A 20 -24.25 -2.84 4.56
CA ALA A 20 -23.51 -3.53 3.52
C ALA A 20 -23.09 -2.57 2.41
N LYS A 21 -23.99 -1.69 1.97
CA LYS A 21 -23.67 -0.68 0.97
C LYS A 21 -22.58 0.28 1.45
N ARG A 22 -22.65 0.71 2.70
CA ARG A 22 -21.62 1.57 3.29
C ARG A 22 -20.27 0.86 3.34
N ARG A 23 -20.27 -0.42 3.72
CA ARG A 23 -19.06 -1.23 3.73
C ARG A 23 -18.47 -1.36 2.34
N MET A 24 -19.30 -1.61 1.34
CA MET A 24 -18.86 -1.72 -0.05
C MET A 24 -18.21 -0.42 -0.52
N ARG A 25 -18.81 0.72 -0.23
CA ARG A 25 -18.24 2.02 -0.57
C ARG A 25 -16.92 2.27 0.15
N SER A 26 -16.89 1.95 1.44
CA SER A 26 -15.69 2.11 2.25
C SER A 26 -14.57 1.21 1.75
N ASP A 27 -14.88 -0.04 1.41
CA ASP A 27 -13.93 -1.01 0.90
C ASP A 27 -13.41 -0.59 -0.47
N ALA A 28 -14.29 -0.08 -1.34
CA ALA A 28 -13.90 0.43 -2.64
C ALA A 28 -12.95 1.62 -2.51
N ALA A 29 -13.25 2.55 -1.61
CA ALA A 29 -12.40 3.70 -1.33
C ALA A 29 -11.04 3.26 -0.80
N LYS A 30 -11.02 2.26 0.10
CA LYS A 30 -9.78 1.70 0.63
C LYS A 30 -8.97 1.01 -0.45
N GLN A 31 -9.62 0.25 -1.33
CA GLN A 31 -8.96 -0.41 -2.44
C GLN A 31 -8.32 0.61 -3.39
N ASP A 32 -9.04 1.67 -3.72
CA ASP A 32 -8.53 2.72 -4.59
C ASP A 32 -7.33 3.41 -3.96
N ARG A 33 -7.41 3.74 -2.67
CA ARG A 33 -6.30 4.33 -1.94
C ARG A 33 -5.10 3.39 -1.88
N ASN A 34 -5.34 2.10 -1.60
CA ASN A 34 -4.29 1.10 -1.53
C ASN A 34 -3.59 0.94 -2.89
N ARG A 35 -4.38 0.91 -3.96
CA ARG A 35 -3.86 0.83 -5.32
C ARG A 35 -3.01 2.06 -5.65
N SER A 36 -3.49 3.23 -5.30
CA SER A 36 -2.78 4.49 -5.51
C SER A 36 -1.44 4.50 -4.77
N VAL A 37 -1.44 4.08 -3.51
CA VAL A 37 -0.23 4.00 -2.69
C VAL A 37 0.76 3.00 -3.29
N LYS A 38 0.28 1.82 -3.68
CA LYS A 38 1.14 0.79 -4.31
C LYS A 38 1.76 1.30 -5.61
N THR A 39 0.99 2.02 -6.41
CA THR A 39 1.49 2.64 -7.64
C THR A 39 2.58 3.67 -7.32
N THR A 40 2.36 4.49 -6.29
CA THR A 40 3.36 5.47 -5.83
C THR A 40 4.65 4.79 -5.41
N LEU A 41 4.57 3.66 -4.70
CA LEU A 41 5.74 2.89 -4.28
C LEU A 41 6.52 2.38 -5.48
N LYS A 42 5.84 1.81 -6.46
CA LYS A 42 6.47 1.32 -7.69
C LYS A 42 7.15 2.44 -8.47
N THR A 43 6.47 3.58 -8.58
CA THR A 43 6.99 4.76 -9.27
C THR A 43 8.24 5.28 -8.57
N SER A 44 8.24 5.34 -7.24
CA SER A 44 9.39 5.77 -6.46
C SER A 44 10.59 4.85 -6.65
N GLU A 45 10.37 3.53 -6.63
CA GLU A 45 11.43 2.55 -6.89
C GLU A 45 12.00 2.72 -8.30
N ARG A 46 11.12 2.93 -9.27
CA ARG A 46 11.53 3.13 -10.67
C ARG A 46 12.39 4.37 -10.81
N HIS A 47 12.00 5.47 -10.19
CA HIS A 47 12.79 6.71 -10.20
C HIS A 47 14.16 6.50 -9.57
N LEU A 48 14.21 5.75 -8.47
CA LEU A 48 15.47 5.43 -7.82
C LEU A 48 16.38 4.59 -8.74
N ASN A 49 15.82 3.57 -9.36
CA ASN A 49 16.56 2.72 -10.27
C ASN A 49 17.08 3.52 -11.48
N ASP A 50 16.26 4.41 -12.03
CA ASP A 50 16.65 5.28 -13.13
C ASP A 50 17.79 6.24 -12.73
N ALA A 51 17.68 6.81 -11.52
CA ALA A 51 18.73 7.68 -10.98
C ALA A 51 20.06 6.93 -10.79
N ILE A 52 19.98 5.68 -10.33
CA ILE A 52 21.16 4.82 -10.17
C ILE A 52 21.80 4.55 -11.53
N LYS A 53 20.99 4.24 -12.54
CA LYS A 53 21.48 4.01 -13.91
C LYS A 53 22.15 5.23 -14.50
N ASP A 54 21.60 6.41 -14.24
CA ASP A 54 22.15 7.67 -14.73
C ASP A 54 23.46 8.03 -14.02
N GLY A 55 23.72 7.40 -12.88
CA GLY A 55 24.93 7.66 -12.10
C GLY A 55 24.96 9.01 -11.41
N ASN A 56 23.83 9.68 -11.32
CA ASN A 56 23.74 10.97 -10.64
C ASN A 56 23.48 10.76 -9.14
N LYS A 57 24.50 11.03 -8.35
CA LYS A 57 24.48 10.80 -6.92
C LYS A 57 23.41 11.63 -6.20
N GLU A 58 23.26 12.90 -6.58
CA GLU A 58 22.26 13.79 -5.97
C GLU A 58 20.84 13.29 -6.23
N ASN A 59 20.56 12.92 -7.48
CA ASN A 59 19.24 12.39 -7.84
C ASN A 59 18.97 11.07 -7.14
N THR A 60 19.98 10.24 -6.99
CA THR A 60 19.89 8.96 -6.28
C THR A 60 19.51 9.19 -4.82
N GLU A 61 20.16 10.14 -4.15
CA GLU A 61 19.83 10.47 -2.76
C GLU A 61 18.42 11.01 -2.61
N LYS A 62 18.01 11.91 -3.49
CA LYS A 62 16.64 12.47 -3.49
C LYS A 62 15.61 11.36 -3.72
N ALA A 63 15.86 10.51 -4.69
CA ALA A 63 14.96 9.40 -5.01
C ALA A 63 14.90 8.40 -3.85
N LEU A 64 16.01 8.14 -3.20
CA LEU A 64 16.06 7.26 -2.03
C LEU A 64 15.22 7.83 -0.88
N ARG A 65 15.36 9.11 -0.58
CA ARG A 65 14.57 9.78 0.46
C ARG A 65 13.09 9.73 0.13
N ALA A 66 12.73 9.99 -1.11
CA ALA A 66 11.34 9.95 -1.56
C ALA A 66 10.76 8.54 -1.40
N SER A 67 11.51 7.51 -1.79
CA SER A 67 11.10 6.12 -1.67
C SER A 67 10.94 5.71 -0.20
N THR A 68 11.89 6.07 0.66
CA THR A 68 11.83 5.80 2.09
C THR A 68 10.60 6.43 2.71
N SER A 69 10.33 7.69 2.39
CA SER A 69 9.16 8.40 2.87
C SER A 69 7.87 7.73 2.39
N ALA A 70 7.81 7.31 1.13
CA ALA A 70 6.65 6.64 0.57
C ALA A 70 6.37 5.31 1.28
N TYR A 71 7.40 4.52 1.55
CA TYR A 71 7.24 3.26 2.29
C TYR A 71 6.80 3.48 3.73
N ASP A 72 7.32 4.50 4.40
CA ASP A 72 6.90 4.85 5.76
C ASP A 72 5.42 5.24 5.79
N LYS A 73 4.98 6.06 4.85
CA LYS A 73 3.57 6.44 4.74
C LYS A 73 2.68 5.24 4.46
N ALA A 74 3.11 4.36 3.57
CA ALA A 74 2.36 3.15 3.24
C ALA A 74 2.20 2.23 4.45
N ALA A 75 3.24 2.08 5.24
CA ALA A 75 3.21 1.29 6.48
C ALA A 75 2.29 1.95 7.51
N LYS A 76 2.35 3.27 7.63
CA LYS A 76 1.51 4.03 8.56
C LYS A 76 0.03 3.91 8.19
N LEU A 77 -0.29 3.90 6.90
CA LEU A 77 -1.66 3.75 6.42
C LEU A 77 -2.14 2.30 6.47
N GLY A 78 -1.25 1.35 6.76
CA GLY A 78 -1.60 -0.06 6.81
C GLY A 78 -1.70 -0.74 5.46
N VAL A 79 -1.24 -0.09 4.38
CA VAL A 79 -1.25 -0.68 3.04
C VAL A 79 -0.24 -1.83 2.94
N ILE A 80 0.90 -1.66 3.59
CA ILE A 80 1.91 -2.70 3.72
C ILE A 80 2.30 -2.85 5.19
N HIS A 81 2.81 -4.02 5.54
CA HIS A 81 3.28 -4.26 6.89
C HIS A 81 4.60 -3.52 7.13
N SER A 82 4.81 -3.07 8.38
CA SER A 82 6.03 -2.34 8.75
C SER A 82 7.31 -3.14 8.48
N ALA A 83 7.26 -4.46 8.67
CA ALA A 83 8.39 -5.34 8.38
C ALA A 83 8.77 -5.31 6.90
N LYS A 84 7.76 -5.33 6.02
CA LYS A 84 7.97 -5.23 4.57
C LYS A 84 8.57 -3.88 4.21
N ALA A 85 8.04 -2.80 4.79
CA ALA A 85 8.55 -1.45 4.57
C ALA A 85 10.03 -1.35 4.98
N ASN A 86 10.37 -1.85 6.15
CA ASN A 86 11.74 -1.82 6.66
C ASN A 86 12.69 -2.62 5.76
N ARG A 87 12.26 -3.79 5.31
CA ARG A 87 13.05 -4.62 4.41
C ARG A 87 13.30 -3.92 3.08
N LYS A 88 12.26 -3.31 2.52
CA LYS A 88 12.39 -2.56 1.25
C LYS A 88 13.28 -1.34 1.40
N LYS A 89 13.13 -0.59 2.48
CA LYS A 89 13.99 0.56 2.76
C LYS A 89 15.47 0.15 2.82
N SER A 90 15.75 -0.93 3.53
CA SER A 90 17.10 -1.47 3.63
C SER A 90 17.66 -1.85 2.25
N ARG A 91 16.88 -2.57 1.47
CA ARG A 91 17.31 -3.01 0.13
C ARG A 91 17.59 -1.84 -0.78
N LEU A 92 16.71 -0.84 -0.77
CA LEU A 92 16.88 0.35 -1.59
C LEU A 92 18.10 1.16 -1.17
N ALA A 93 18.33 1.30 0.13
CA ALA A 93 19.50 1.98 0.65
C ALA A 93 20.79 1.25 0.25
N ASN A 94 20.81 -0.07 0.37
CA ASN A 94 21.97 -0.87 -0.04
C ASN A 94 22.23 -0.74 -1.54
N ARG A 95 21.18 -0.74 -2.34
CA ARG A 95 21.29 -0.58 -3.79
C ARG A 95 21.86 0.79 -4.15
N ALA A 96 21.38 1.84 -3.50
CA ALA A 96 21.86 3.19 -3.73
C ALA A 96 23.32 3.34 -3.29
N ASN A 97 23.68 2.77 -2.15
CA ASN A 97 25.06 2.81 -1.65
C ASN A 97 26.02 2.01 -2.53
N ALA A 98 25.58 0.87 -3.04
CA ALA A 98 26.38 0.05 -3.93
C ALA A 98 26.65 0.75 -5.27
N ALA A 99 25.70 1.58 -5.72
CA ALA A 99 25.85 2.33 -6.96
C ALA A 99 26.74 3.58 -6.79
N ALA A 100 26.85 4.04 -5.56
CA ALA A 100 27.71 5.17 -5.25
C ALA A 100 29.16 4.69 -5.13
#